data_cb04d5efa9aefb564a7b5ecda6867842
#
_entry.id   cb04d5efa9aefb564a7b5ecda6867842
#
_cell.length_a   1.000
_cell.length_b   1.000
_cell.length_c   1.000
_cell.angle_alpha   90.00
_cell.angle_beta   90.00
_cell.angle_gamma   90.00
#
_symmetry.space_group_name_H-M   'P 1'
#
loop_
_entity.id
_entity.type
_entity.pdbx_description
1 polymer ?
#
loop_
_entity_poly.entity_id
_entity_poly.type
_entity_poly.pdbx_seq_one_letter_code
_entity_poly.pdbx_strand_id
1 'polypeptide(L)'
;DNIGALPPEFYEFYNLGLGDPIAVSSVHGHGTGDLLDEVIKNIPEGSFDDTDEDIVKVAVIGKPNVGKSSLINKISGEERAIVSDIAGTTRDATDTVIHNSHGDFVFIDTAGLRRKSKVEDQIEKYSVIRARMAVERADVCVIMIDANEGFTEQDSKVAGIAHDLGKACIIAVNKWDAVEKTGTTMDVQRKKLMNDFSFMSYAPIIFISAKTGQRLDRLFELIKFVDTQNAMRISTGKLNDVLSAATTRVQPPTDKGRRLKIYYMTQASTRPPTF
;
A
#
# COMPACT_ATOMS: atom_id res chain seq x y z
N ASP A 1 -30.30 -4.13 28.37
CA ASP A 1 -28.94 -3.64 28.56
C ASP A 1 -28.24 -4.16 29.85
N ASN A 2 -28.89 -4.96 30.66
CA ASN A 2 -28.30 -5.58 31.84
C ASN A 2 -27.93 -7.02 31.52
N ILE A 3 -26.64 -7.37 31.51
CA ILE A 3 -26.10 -8.71 31.22
C ILE A 3 -26.48 -9.74 32.28
N GLY A 4 -27.02 -9.33 33.46
CA GLY A 4 -27.34 -10.22 34.54
C GLY A 4 -28.68 -10.99 34.44
N ALA A 5 -29.58 -10.59 33.54
CA ALA A 5 -30.84 -11.28 33.27
C ALA A 5 -31.34 -10.98 31.87
N LEU A 6 -31.33 -12.00 31.02
CA LEU A 6 -31.97 -11.91 29.70
C LEU A 6 -33.48 -11.75 29.87
N PRO A 7 -34.16 -10.89 29.11
CA PRO A 7 -35.61 -10.72 29.18
C PRO A 7 -36.32 -12.02 28.78
N PRO A 8 -37.49 -12.34 29.35
CA PRO A 8 -38.22 -13.58 29.03
C PRO A 8 -38.47 -13.80 27.55
N GLU A 9 -38.66 -12.70 26.80
CA GLU A 9 -38.89 -12.72 25.36
C GLU A 9 -37.69 -13.23 24.56
N PHE A 10 -36.48 -13.19 25.14
CA PHE A 10 -35.29 -13.76 24.52
C PHE A 10 -35.42 -15.28 24.31
N TYR A 11 -36.10 -15.97 25.21
CA TYR A 11 -36.28 -17.42 25.13
C TYR A 11 -37.28 -17.85 24.05
N GLU A 12 -38.08 -16.93 23.51
CA GLU A 12 -38.99 -17.19 22.39
C GLU A 12 -38.21 -17.46 21.08
N PHE A 13 -36.98 -16.95 20.96
CA PHE A 13 -36.14 -17.22 19.79
C PHE A 13 -35.73 -18.68 19.61
N TYR A 14 -35.76 -19.48 20.69
CA TYR A 14 -35.54 -20.93 20.58
C TYR A 14 -36.61 -21.60 19.73
N ASN A 15 -37.81 -21.09 19.68
CA ASN A 15 -38.91 -21.64 18.89
C ASN A 15 -38.65 -21.56 17.38
N LEU A 16 -37.66 -20.76 16.94
CA LEU A 16 -37.28 -20.67 15.52
C LEU A 16 -36.50 -21.91 15.05
N GLY A 17 -35.96 -22.73 15.94
CA GLY A 17 -35.22 -23.94 15.61
C GLY A 17 -33.90 -23.67 14.86
N LEU A 18 -33.33 -22.47 15.00
CA LEU A 18 -32.10 -22.05 14.30
C LEU A 18 -30.82 -22.22 15.15
N GLY A 19 -30.92 -22.86 16.31
CA GLY A 19 -29.83 -22.99 17.26
C GLY A 19 -29.94 -22.02 18.43
N ASP A 20 -28.86 -21.87 19.20
CA ASP A 20 -28.84 -21.02 20.38
C ASP A 20 -28.74 -19.53 19.99
N PRO A 21 -29.68 -18.67 20.42
CA PRO A 21 -29.62 -17.26 20.16
C PRO A 21 -28.51 -16.58 20.96
N ILE A 22 -27.77 -15.67 20.33
CA ILE A 22 -26.68 -14.92 20.96
C ILE A 22 -27.17 -13.53 21.34
N ALA A 23 -27.14 -13.18 22.61
CA ALA A 23 -27.51 -11.85 23.07
C ALA A 23 -26.37 -10.86 22.89
N VAL A 24 -26.62 -9.77 22.15
CA VAL A 24 -25.63 -8.73 21.92
C VAL A 24 -26.18 -7.34 22.30
N SER A 25 -25.31 -6.50 22.83
CA SER A 25 -25.61 -5.08 23.05
C SER A 25 -24.69 -4.22 22.19
N SER A 26 -25.23 -3.60 21.16
CA SER A 26 -24.48 -2.71 20.27
C SER A 26 -24.00 -1.42 20.96
N VAL A 27 -24.71 -0.98 22.01
CA VAL A 27 -24.34 0.24 22.76
C VAL A 27 -23.17 -0.03 23.71
N HIS A 28 -23.15 -1.20 24.34
CA HIS A 28 -22.15 -1.54 25.37
C HIS A 28 -21.11 -2.56 24.91
N GLY A 29 -21.21 -3.08 23.69
CA GLY A 29 -20.28 -4.06 23.12
C GLY A 29 -20.35 -5.45 23.78
N HIS A 30 -21.37 -5.71 24.63
CA HIS A 30 -21.49 -7.00 25.29
C HIS A 30 -22.00 -8.09 24.34
N GLY A 31 -21.46 -9.31 24.45
CA GLY A 31 -21.81 -10.46 23.63
C GLY A 31 -21.27 -10.39 22.17
N THR A 32 -20.57 -9.33 21.81
CA THR A 32 -19.98 -9.22 20.46
C THR A 32 -18.85 -10.21 20.23
N GLY A 33 -18.08 -10.56 21.27
CA GLY A 33 -17.05 -11.61 21.21
C GLY A 33 -17.67 -12.97 20.91
N ASP A 34 -18.69 -13.36 21.67
CA ASP A 34 -19.39 -14.63 21.50
C ASP A 34 -20.03 -14.75 20.10
N LEU A 35 -20.57 -13.63 19.59
CA LEU A 35 -21.11 -13.57 18.23
C LEU A 35 -20.00 -13.79 17.18
N LEU A 36 -18.85 -13.14 17.34
CA LEU A 36 -17.72 -13.29 16.41
C LEU A 36 -17.14 -14.70 16.45
N ASP A 37 -17.02 -15.30 17.64
CA ASP A 37 -16.55 -16.67 17.79
C ASP A 37 -17.49 -17.66 17.09
N GLU A 38 -18.80 -17.44 17.18
CA GLU A 38 -19.78 -18.29 16.50
C GLU A 38 -19.78 -18.08 14.99
N VAL A 39 -19.57 -16.85 14.51
CA VAL A 39 -19.37 -16.57 13.10
C VAL A 39 -18.15 -17.30 12.57
N ILE A 40 -17.02 -17.24 13.29
CA ILE A 40 -15.77 -17.92 12.89
C ILE A 40 -15.95 -19.43 12.79
N LYS A 41 -16.66 -20.07 13.73
CA LYS A 41 -16.96 -21.52 13.70
C LYS A 41 -17.76 -21.92 12.45
N ASN A 42 -18.61 -21.05 11.95
CA ASN A 42 -19.47 -21.31 10.80
C ASN A 42 -18.87 -20.91 9.45
N ILE A 43 -17.67 -20.29 9.45
CA ILE A 43 -16.92 -20.04 8.21
C ILE A 43 -16.30 -21.36 7.75
N PRO A 44 -16.57 -21.83 6.50
CA PRO A 44 -15.97 -23.05 5.98
C PRO A 44 -14.44 -22.99 6.04
N GLU A 45 -13.80 -24.04 6.55
CA GLU A 45 -12.34 -24.19 6.50
C GLU A 45 -11.88 -24.11 5.02
N GLY A 46 -10.94 -23.21 4.71
CA GLY A 46 -10.45 -22.99 3.34
C GLY A 46 -11.21 -21.93 2.55
N SER A 47 -12.17 -21.19 3.14
CA SER A 47 -12.79 -20.03 2.50
C SER A 47 -11.90 -18.79 2.46
N PHE A 48 -10.79 -18.81 3.16
CA PHE A 48 -9.68 -17.86 2.98
C PHE A 48 -8.65 -18.57 2.08
N ASP A 49 -8.52 -18.12 0.84
CA ASP A 49 -7.37 -18.49 0.00
C ASP A 49 -6.12 -17.90 0.66
N ASP A 50 -5.45 -18.68 1.52
CA ASP A 50 -4.15 -18.34 2.14
C ASP A 50 -3.06 -18.08 1.08
N THR A 51 -3.35 -18.41 -0.19
CA THR A 51 -2.43 -18.21 -1.32
C THR A 51 -2.32 -16.75 -1.77
N ASP A 52 -3.21 -15.84 -1.37
CA ASP A 52 -3.20 -14.44 -1.79
C ASP A 52 -2.48 -13.51 -0.78
N GLU A 53 -2.23 -13.95 0.47
CA GLU A 53 -1.58 -13.10 1.48
C GLU A 53 -0.08 -12.85 1.21
N ASP A 54 0.58 -13.75 0.50
CA ASP A 54 2.02 -13.63 0.19
C ASP A 54 2.30 -12.86 -1.12
N ILE A 55 1.27 -12.54 -1.91
CA ILE A 55 1.42 -11.88 -3.21
C ILE A 55 1.26 -10.37 -3.06
N VAL A 56 2.33 -9.63 -3.33
CA VAL A 56 2.31 -8.16 -3.26
C VAL A 56 1.76 -7.56 -4.56
N LYS A 57 0.67 -6.79 -4.46
CA LYS A 57 0.06 -6.08 -5.60
C LYS A 57 0.74 -4.73 -5.82
N VAL A 58 1.30 -4.53 -7.00
CA VAL A 58 2.15 -3.37 -7.33
C VAL A 58 1.52 -2.53 -8.44
N ALA A 59 1.28 -1.24 -8.18
CA ALA A 59 0.93 -0.27 -9.21
C ALA A 59 2.17 0.53 -9.63
N VAL A 60 2.42 0.62 -10.95
CA VAL A 60 3.45 1.49 -11.52
C VAL A 60 2.81 2.74 -12.07
N ILE A 61 3.02 3.87 -11.41
CA ILE A 61 2.42 5.16 -11.75
C ILE A 61 3.50 6.20 -12.09
N GLY A 62 3.11 7.28 -12.75
CA GLY A 62 4.02 8.34 -13.17
C GLY A 62 3.51 8.99 -14.46
N LYS A 63 4.06 10.14 -14.82
CA LYS A 63 3.71 10.85 -16.05
C LYS A 63 3.99 10.04 -17.33
N PRO A 64 3.48 10.44 -18.50
CA PRO A 64 3.82 9.80 -19.76
C PRO A 64 5.35 9.80 -20.01
N ASN A 65 5.84 8.80 -20.74
CA ASN A 65 7.24 8.69 -21.20
C ASN A 65 8.33 8.55 -20.12
N VAL A 66 7.99 8.41 -18.83
CA VAL A 66 8.98 8.12 -17.76
C VAL A 66 9.55 6.70 -17.81
N GLY A 67 8.97 5.83 -18.67
CA GLY A 67 9.47 4.46 -18.85
C GLY A 67 8.70 3.36 -18.13
N LYS A 68 7.43 3.58 -17.73
CA LYS A 68 6.59 2.56 -17.08
C LYS A 68 6.48 1.28 -17.90
N SER A 69 6.13 1.40 -19.19
CA SER A 69 6.03 0.26 -20.11
C SER A 69 7.37 -0.45 -20.30
N SER A 70 8.48 0.32 -20.34
CA SER A 70 9.82 -0.25 -20.45
C SER A 70 10.18 -1.05 -19.20
N LEU A 71 9.80 -0.58 -18.01
CA LEU A 71 10.00 -1.29 -16.76
C LEU A 71 9.24 -2.62 -16.76
N ILE A 72 7.94 -2.59 -17.08
CA ILE A 72 7.12 -3.81 -17.14
C ILE A 72 7.64 -4.80 -18.17
N ASN A 73 8.00 -4.34 -19.37
CA ASN A 73 8.57 -5.20 -20.42
C ASN A 73 9.90 -5.82 -19.99
N LYS A 74 10.76 -5.04 -19.33
CA LYS A 74 12.06 -5.54 -18.84
C LYS A 74 11.87 -6.61 -17.77
N ILE A 75 11.04 -6.35 -16.77
CA ILE A 75 10.74 -7.28 -15.68
C ILE A 75 10.08 -8.56 -16.22
N SER A 76 9.12 -8.44 -17.17
CA SER A 76 8.43 -9.61 -17.77
C SER A 76 9.31 -10.41 -18.72
N GLY A 77 10.39 -9.85 -19.23
CA GLY A 77 11.32 -10.49 -20.17
C GLY A 77 12.58 -11.07 -19.53
N GLU A 78 12.77 -10.99 -18.22
CA GLU A 78 13.91 -11.58 -17.54
C GLU A 78 13.71 -13.11 -17.40
N GLU A 79 14.76 -13.90 -17.67
CA GLU A 79 14.74 -15.38 -17.63
C GLU A 79 14.32 -15.97 -16.27
N ARG A 80 14.33 -15.15 -15.22
CA ARG A 80 13.94 -15.52 -13.85
C ARG A 80 12.50 -15.17 -13.50
N ALA A 81 11.76 -14.50 -14.39
CA ALA A 81 10.38 -14.11 -14.17
C ALA A 81 9.45 -15.05 -14.93
N ILE A 82 8.74 -15.91 -14.23
CA ILE A 82 7.68 -16.72 -14.82
C ILE A 82 6.43 -15.84 -14.88
N VAL A 83 6.03 -15.43 -16.09
CA VAL A 83 4.77 -14.75 -16.33
C VAL A 83 3.69 -15.83 -16.44
N SER A 84 2.79 -15.89 -15.49
CA SER A 84 1.68 -16.84 -15.47
C SER A 84 0.40 -16.18 -15.95
N ASP A 85 -0.14 -16.64 -17.09
CA ASP A 85 -1.51 -16.34 -17.54
C ASP A 85 -2.47 -17.37 -16.89
N ILE A 86 -2.56 -17.41 -15.57
CA ILE A 86 -3.50 -18.33 -14.91
C ILE A 86 -4.91 -17.74 -15.01
N ALA A 87 -5.69 -18.29 -15.93
CA ALA A 87 -7.12 -18.09 -16.00
C ALA A 87 -7.80 -18.87 -14.85
N GLY A 88 -8.40 -18.16 -13.89
CA GLY A 88 -9.24 -18.84 -12.90
C GLY A 88 -9.28 -18.26 -11.49
N THR A 89 -8.48 -17.26 -11.18
CA THR A 89 -8.63 -16.48 -9.95
C THR A 89 -9.15 -15.08 -10.29
N THR A 90 -9.71 -14.35 -9.33
CA THR A 90 -10.26 -12.98 -9.42
C THR A 90 -9.26 -11.91 -9.92
N ARG A 91 -8.37 -12.27 -10.88
CA ARG A 91 -7.34 -11.41 -11.48
C ARG A 91 -7.86 -10.86 -12.80
N ASP A 92 -7.84 -9.54 -12.94
CA ASP A 92 -8.20 -8.91 -14.21
C ASP A 92 -7.21 -9.31 -15.30
N ALA A 93 -7.70 -9.59 -16.51
CA ALA A 93 -6.88 -9.93 -17.68
C ALA A 93 -5.84 -8.86 -18.09
N THR A 94 -5.74 -7.77 -17.31
CA THR A 94 -4.84 -6.65 -17.51
C THR A 94 -3.61 -6.68 -16.59
N ASP A 95 -3.57 -7.60 -15.63
CA ASP A 95 -2.51 -7.70 -14.62
C ASP A 95 -1.41 -8.69 -15.08
N THR A 96 -0.19 -8.50 -14.60
CA THR A 96 0.94 -9.39 -14.88
C THR A 96 1.48 -9.96 -13.57
N VAL A 97 1.46 -11.28 -13.45
CA VAL A 97 2.07 -12.00 -12.34
C VAL A 97 3.55 -12.25 -12.64
N ILE A 98 4.41 -11.99 -11.66
CA ILE A 98 5.84 -12.16 -11.75
C ILE A 98 6.31 -12.94 -10.52
N HIS A 99 6.92 -14.09 -10.76
CA HIS A 99 7.57 -14.91 -9.74
C HIS A 99 9.08 -14.76 -9.88
N ASN A 100 9.77 -14.39 -8.81
CA ASN A 100 11.23 -14.28 -8.82
C ASN A 100 11.82 -14.70 -7.46
N SER A 101 13.14 -14.58 -7.30
CA SER A 101 13.85 -14.94 -6.06
C SER A 101 13.46 -14.10 -4.83
N HIS A 102 12.77 -12.96 -5.04
CA HIS A 102 12.30 -12.08 -3.97
C HIS A 102 10.87 -12.37 -3.54
N GLY A 103 10.13 -13.19 -4.29
CA GLY A 103 8.76 -13.59 -4.03
C GLY A 103 7.82 -13.39 -5.22
N ASP A 104 6.53 -13.36 -4.92
CA ASP A 104 5.46 -13.26 -5.89
C ASP A 104 4.86 -11.86 -5.92
N PHE A 105 4.69 -11.33 -7.13
CA PHE A 105 4.22 -9.96 -7.35
C PHE A 105 3.16 -9.93 -8.43
N VAL A 106 2.12 -9.10 -8.25
CA VAL A 106 1.12 -8.82 -9.27
C VAL A 106 1.23 -7.35 -9.68
N PHE A 107 1.69 -7.10 -10.90
CA PHE A 107 1.72 -5.75 -11.46
C PHE A 107 0.37 -5.42 -12.10
N ILE A 108 -0.32 -4.40 -11.56
CA ILE A 108 -1.69 -4.04 -11.89
C ILE A 108 -1.75 -3.19 -13.17
N ASP A 109 -2.77 -3.42 -14.00
CA ASP A 109 -3.09 -2.68 -15.25
C ASP A 109 -1.93 -2.61 -16.26
N THR A 110 -1.15 -3.66 -16.37
CA THR A 110 0.01 -3.71 -17.28
C THR A 110 -0.38 -3.74 -18.76
N ALA A 111 -1.57 -4.26 -19.13
CA ALA A 111 -2.06 -4.26 -20.51
C ALA A 111 -2.32 -2.84 -21.02
N GLY A 112 -2.78 -1.92 -20.14
CA GLY A 112 -2.89 -0.50 -20.47
C GLY A 112 -1.52 0.14 -20.72
N LEU A 113 -0.49 -0.29 -20.02
CA LEU A 113 0.89 0.17 -20.21
C LEU A 113 1.52 -0.39 -21.49
N ARG A 114 1.24 -1.65 -21.85
CA ARG A 114 1.77 -2.30 -23.07
C ARG A 114 1.15 -1.74 -24.37
N ARG A 115 -0.15 -1.42 -24.37
CA ARG A 115 -0.86 -0.90 -25.56
C ARG A 115 -0.51 0.54 -25.91
N LYS A 116 -0.13 1.37 -24.92
CA LYS A 116 0.15 2.81 -25.10
C LYS A 116 1.45 3.15 -25.86
N SER A 117 2.27 2.19 -26.20
CA SER A 117 3.47 2.46 -27.02
C SER A 117 3.15 2.89 -28.46
N LYS A 118 1.87 2.94 -28.89
CA LYS A 118 1.45 3.19 -30.29
C LYS A 118 0.46 4.32 -30.52
N VAL A 119 -0.10 4.99 -29.49
CA VAL A 119 -1.10 6.05 -29.67
C VAL A 119 -0.84 7.19 -28.68
N GLU A 120 -0.30 8.29 -29.15
CA GLU A 120 -0.20 9.58 -28.46
C GLU A 120 -1.46 10.44 -28.70
N ASP A 121 -1.75 11.31 -27.72
CA ASP A 121 -2.59 12.52 -27.83
C ASP A 121 -4.10 12.49 -27.57
N GLN A 122 -4.63 11.91 -26.55
CA GLN A 122 -5.94 12.45 -26.02
C GLN A 122 -6.29 12.09 -24.57
N ILE A 123 -5.34 11.72 -23.69
CA ILE A 123 -5.71 10.91 -22.53
C ILE A 123 -5.15 11.42 -21.18
N GLU A 124 -5.00 12.72 -20.93
CA GLU A 124 -4.56 13.14 -19.58
C GLU A 124 -5.59 12.79 -18.50
N LYS A 125 -6.87 13.10 -18.72
CA LYS A 125 -7.94 12.81 -17.75
C LYS A 125 -8.14 11.29 -17.53
N TYR A 126 -8.14 10.51 -18.61
CA TYR A 126 -8.25 9.05 -18.52
C TYR A 126 -7.02 8.40 -17.87
N SER A 127 -5.85 9.00 -18.01
CA SER A 127 -4.61 8.52 -17.39
C SER A 127 -4.64 8.66 -15.87
N VAL A 128 -5.19 9.76 -15.34
CA VAL A 128 -5.33 10.01 -13.89
C VAL A 128 -6.36 9.04 -13.26
N ILE A 129 -7.51 8.86 -13.92
CA ILE A 129 -8.55 7.93 -13.44
C ILE A 129 -8.01 6.49 -13.39
N ARG A 130 -7.32 6.04 -14.44
CA ARG A 130 -6.69 4.71 -14.46
C ARG A 130 -5.60 4.56 -13.41
N ALA A 131 -4.75 5.58 -13.24
CA ALA A 131 -3.75 5.58 -12.19
C ALA A 131 -4.40 5.41 -10.81
N ARG A 132 -5.51 6.13 -10.56
CA ARG A 132 -6.26 6.01 -9.32
C ARG A 132 -6.83 4.59 -9.11
N MET A 133 -7.48 4.02 -10.12
CA MET A 133 -8.01 2.64 -10.05
C MET A 133 -6.91 1.61 -9.80
N ALA A 134 -5.75 1.76 -10.44
CA ALA A 134 -4.61 0.87 -10.20
C ALA A 134 -4.06 1.03 -8.78
N VAL A 135 -3.94 2.27 -8.28
CA VAL A 135 -3.50 2.57 -6.92
C VAL A 135 -4.47 2.01 -5.88
N GLU A 136 -5.78 2.14 -6.08
CA GLU A 136 -6.80 1.61 -5.15
C GLU A 136 -6.64 0.09 -4.93
N ARG A 137 -6.29 -0.67 -5.98
CA ARG A 137 -6.10 -2.12 -5.94
C ARG A 137 -4.72 -2.56 -5.46
N ALA A 138 -3.74 -1.66 -5.43
CA ALA A 138 -2.35 -1.97 -5.09
C ALA A 138 -2.10 -1.96 -3.59
N ASP A 139 -1.10 -2.72 -3.15
CA ASP A 139 -0.49 -2.64 -1.83
C ASP A 139 0.67 -1.65 -1.85
N VAL A 140 1.46 -1.68 -2.92
CA VAL A 140 2.65 -0.84 -3.12
C VAL A 140 2.53 -0.04 -4.42
N CYS A 141 2.85 1.25 -4.37
CA CYS A 141 2.92 2.14 -5.52
C CYS A 141 4.37 2.50 -5.86
N VAL A 142 4.81 2.15 -7.06
CA VAL A 142 6.10 2.58 -7.63
C VAL A 142 5.87 3.84 -8.45
N ILE A 143 6.27 4.98 -7.92
CA ILE A 143 6.15 6.31 -8.55
C ILE A 143 7.39 6.54 -9.40
N MET A 144 7.21 6.49 -10.72
CA MET A 144 8.32 6.64 -11.66
C MET A 144 8.53 8.09 -12.08
N ILE A 145 9.79 8.54 -12.03
CA ILE A 145 10.25 9.88 -12.41
C ILE A 145 11.36 9.74 -13.45
N ASP A 146 11.45 10.68 -14.39
CA ASP A 146 12.56 10.77 -15.34
C ASP A 146 13.76 11.48 -14.71
N ALA A 147 14.92 10.81 -14.67
CA ALA A 147 16.14 11.36 -14.08
C ALA A 147 16.65 12.62 -14.81
N ASN A 148 16.38 12.77 -16.12
CA ASN A 148 16.85 13.91 -16.92
C ASN A 148 15.95 15.12 -16.74
N GLU A 149 14.63 14.93 -16.61
CA GLU A 149 13.67 16.02 -16.42
C GLU A 149 13.60 16.45 -14.94
N GLY A 150 13.85 15.49 -14.02
CA GLY A 150 13.69 15.70 -12.59
C GLY A 150 12.21 15.78 -12.16
N PHE A 151 11.99 16.36 -10.98
CA PHE A 151 10.66 16.52 -10.42
C PHE A 151 9.83 17.59 -11.14
N THR A 152 8.56 17.28 -11.36
CA THR A 152 7.58 18.19 -11.97
C THR A 152 6.29 18.24 -11.14
N GLU A 153 5.47 19.28 -11.34
CA GLU A 153 4.16 19.39 -10.68
C GLU A 153 3.23 18.20 -11.01
N GLN A 154 3.36 17.64 -12.22
CA GLN A 154 2.59 16.46 -12.61
C GLN A 154 3.01 15.22 -11.81
N ASP A 155 4.30 15.06 -11.50
CA ASP A 155 4.79 13.97 -10.64
C ASP A 155 4.23 14.12 -9.21
N SER A 156 4.15 15.36 -8.68
CA SER A 156 3.52 15.62 -7.39
C SER A 156 2.04 15.22 -7.36
N LYS A 157 1.28 15.58 -8.41
CA LYS A 157 -0.15 15.22 -8.51
C LYS A 157 -0.37 13.71 -8.54
N VAL A 158 0.46 13.00 -9.31
CA VAL A 158 0.38 11.53 -9.41
C VAL A 158 0.79 10.87 -8.10
N ALA A 159 1.85 11.34 -7.46
CA ALA A 159 2.31 10.85 -6.17
C ALA A 159 1.29 11.11 -5.06
N GLY A 160 0.62 12.29 -5.09
CA GLY A 160 -0.44 12.65 -4.15
C GLY A 160 -1.57 11.63 -4.12
N ILE A 161 -1.97 11.06 -5.27
CA ILE A 161 -3.01 10.01 -5.31
C ILE A 161 -2.65 8.80 -4.45
N ALA A 162 -1.39 8.33 -4.53
CA ALA A 162 -0.93 7.19 -3.75
C ALA A 162 -0.80 7.53 -2.25
N HIS A 163 -0.35 8.76 -1.96
CA HIS A 163 -0.25 9.27 -0.59
C HIS A 163 -1.62 9.39 0.08
N ASP A 164 -2.59 10.03 -0.59
CA ASP A 164 -3.95 10.26 -0.07
C ASP A 164 -4.69 8.95 0.19
N LEU A 165 -4.40 7.91 -0.61
CA LEU A 165 -4.94 6.57 -0.43
C LEU A 165 -4.17 5.72 0.60
N GLY A 166 -3.16 6.27 1.26
CA GLY A 166 -2.39 5.61 2.31
C GLY A 166 -1.59 4.39 1.84
N LYS A 167 -1.20 4.34 0.56
CA LYS A 167 -0.45 3.21 0.01
C LYS A 167 1.03 3.26 0.38
N ALA A 168 1.67 2.09 0.48
CA ALA A 168 3.12 2.02 0.55
C ALA A 168 3.71 2.56 -0.76
N CYS A 169 4.70 3.45 -0.69
CA CYS A 169 5.21 4.15 -1.86
C CYS A 169 6.73 4.02 -1.98
N ILE A 170 7.19 3.92 -3.25
CA ILE A 170 8.61 4.00 -3.63
C ILE A 170 8.76 5.03 -4.74
N ILE A 171 9.73 5.92 -4.65
CA ILE A 171 10.08 6.86 -5.71
C ILE A 171 11.19 6.24 -6.55
N ALA A 172 10.88 5.85 -7.79
CA ALA A 172 11.80 5.23 -8.73
C ALA A 172 12.26 6.22 -9.80
N VAL A 173 13.49 6.70 -9.67
CA VAL A 173 14.12 7.62 -10.62
C VAL A 173 14.70 6.81 -11.77
N ASN A 174 14.00 6.79 -12.89
CA ASN A 174 14.33 5.99 -14.07
C ASN A 174 15.20 6.75 -15.08
N LYS A 175 15.71 6.05 -16.08
CA LYS A 175 16.66 6.51 -17.11
C LYS A 175 18.00 6.94 -16.51
N TRP A 176 18.39 6.34 -15.40
CA TRP A 176 19.67 6.63 -14.73
C TRP A 176 20.90 6.30 -15.58
N ASP A 177 20.76 5.48 -16.60
CA ASP A 177 21.77 5.17 -17.60
C ASP A 177 22.12 6.38 -18.50
N ALA A 178 21.18 7.29 -18.72
CA ALA A 178 21.33 8.45 -19.58
C ALA A 178 21.85 9.71 -18.85
N VAL A 179 21.98 9.66 -17.52
CA VAL A 179 22.47 10.80 -16.73
C VAL A 179 23.99 10.82 -16.69
N GLU A 180 24.60 11.98 -16.97
CA GLU A 180 26.03 12.19 -16.74
C GLU A 180 26.35 12.12 -15.25
N LYS A 181 27.31 11.24 -14.88
CA LYS A 181 27.60 10.92 -13.49
C LYS A 181 28.92 11.54 -13.07
N THR A 182 28.83 12.38 -12.03
CA THR A 182 29.96 12.74 -11.19
C THR A 182 29.88 11.99 -9.87
N GLY A 183 30.93 11.95 -9.06
CA GLY A 183 30.92 11.19 -7.79
C GLY A 183 29.80 11.54 -6.83
N THR A 184 29.20 12.73 -6.92
CA THR A 184 28.16 13.24 -6.03
C THR A 184 26.79 13.39 -6.67
N THR A 185 26.62 13.09 -7.97
CA THR A 185 25.37 13.33 -8.74
C THR A 185 24.15 12.66 -8.06
N MET A 186 24.30 11.42 -7.61
CA MET A 186 23.21 10.68 -6.99
C MET A 186 22.76 11.31 -5.67
N ASP A 187 23.70 11.73 -4.81
CA ASP A 187 23.39 12.31 -3.51
C ASP A 187 22.74 13.69 -3.64
N VAL A 188 23.22 14.48 -4.60
CA VAL A 188 22.64 15.79 -4.92
C VAL A 188 21.20 15.65 -5.41
N GLN A 189 20.97 14.75 -6.37
CA GLN A 189 19.62 14.49 -6.86
C GLN A 189 18.71 13.90 -5.80
N ARG A 190 19.20 12.98 -4.95
CA ARG A 190 18.45 12.43 -3.83
C ARG A 190 18.00 13.53 -2.86
N LYS A 191 18.89 14.41 -2.45
CA LYS A 191 18.57 15.53 -1.55
C LYS A 191 17.52 16.46 -2.16
N LYS A 192 17.65 16.79 -3.44
CA LYS A 192 16.66 17.60 -4.14
C LYS A 192 15.29 16.93 -4.14
N LEU A 193 15.21 15.68 -4.54
CA LEU A 193 13.96 14.92 -4.57
C LEU A 193 13.33 14.75 -3.18
N MET A 194 14.13 14.56 -2.12
CA MET A 194 13.62 14.53 -0.73
C MET A 194 12.95 15.85 -0.32
N ASN A 195 13.47 16.99 -0.79
CA ASN A 195 12.83 18.28 -0.56
C ASN A 195 11.56 18.45 -1.39
N ASP A 196 11.61 18.07 -2.67
CA ASP A 196 10.49 18.16 -3.61
C ASP A 196 9.31 17.26 -3.18
N PHE A 197 9.60 16.07 -2.63
CA PHE A 197 8.64 15.12 -2.06
C PHE A 197 8.56 15.19 -0.53
N SER A 198 8.69 16.37 0.07
CA SER A 198 8.67 16.54 1.53
C SER A 198 7.42 15.96 2.20
N PHE A 199 6.27 15.97 1.51
CA PHE A 199 5.01 15.36 1.97
C PHE A 199 5.04 13.81 1.98
N MET A 200 6.03 13.18 1.33
CA MET A 200 6.23 11.73 1.26
C MET A 200 7.62 11.34 1.77
N SER A 201 8.12 11.98 2.81
CA SER A 201 9.46 11.72 3.37
C SER A 201 9.68 10.28 3.82
N TYR A 202 8.62 9.50 4.01
CA TYR A 202 8.65 8.07 4.33
C TYR A 202 8.99 7.17 3.12
N ALA A 203 8.78 7.66 1.88
CA ALA A 203 8.97 6.88 0.67
C ALA A 203 10.46 6.77 0.30
N PRO A 204 11.05 5.57 0.22
CA PRO A 204 12.43 5.42 -0.22
C PRO A 204 12.61 5.82 -1.69
N ILE A 205 13.78 6.40 -2.00
CA ILE A 205 14.15 6.79 -3.36
C ILE A 205 15.17 5.80 -3.91
N ILE A 206 14.89 5.26 -5.10
CA ILE A 206 15.80 4.37 -5.83
C ILE A 206 16.06 4.92 -7.24
N PHE A 207 17.32 4.81 -7.71
CA PHE A 207 17.72 5.18 -9.07
C PHE A 207 17.88 3.93 -9.90
N ILE A 208 17.07 3.79 -10.96
CA ILE A 208 16.99 2.59 -11.80
C ILE A 208 17.21 2.91 -13.28
N SER A 209 17.47 1.90 -14.07
CA SER A 209 17.33 1.97 -15.53
C SER A 209 16.47 0.79 -16.00
N ALA A 210 15.25 1.09 -16.41
CA ALA A 210 14.35 0.11 -17.03
C ALA A 210 14.90 -0.41 -18.37
N LYS A 211 15.76 0.35 -19.04
CA LYS A 211 16.41 -0.03 -20.31
C LYS A 211 17.48 -1.09 -20.10
N THR A 212 18.36 -0.89 -19.13
CA THR A 212 19.52 -1.78 -18.89
C THR A 212 19.24 -2.86 -17.84
N GLY A 213 18.18 -2.75 -17.05
CA GLY A 213 17.89 -3.63 -15.90
C GLY A 213 18.61 -3.20 -14.61
N GLN A 214 19.33 -2.06 -14.62
CA GLN A 214 20.12 -1.64 -13.48
C GLN A 214 19.27 -1.44 -12.24
N ARG A 215 19.61 -2.15 -11.15
CA ARG A 215 18.99 -2.10 -9.80
C ARG A 215 17.51 -2.53 -9.76
N LEU A 216 17.05 -3.36 -10.69
CA LEU A 216 15.70 -3.93 -10.62
C LEU A 216 15.56 -4.92 -9.47
N ASP A 217 16.58 -5.77 -9.21
CA ASP A 217 16.58 -6.65 -8.02
C ASP A 217 16.37 -5.83 -6.74
N ARG A 218 17.08 -4.70 -6.61
CA ARG A 218 16.92 -3.82 -5.46
C ARG A 218 15.55 -3.17 -5.38
N LEU A 219 14.87 -2.95 -6.52
CA LEU A 219 13.50 -2.47 -6.55
C LEU A 219 12.53 -3.52 -5.95
N PHE A 220 12.70 -4.81 -6.28
CA PHE A 220 11.88 -5.88 -5.68
C PHE A 220 12.10 -6.00 -4.17
N GLU A 221 13.35 -5.93 -3.71
CA GLU A 221 13.65 -5.88 -2.26
C GLU A 221 12.93 -4.72 -1.57
N LEU A 222 12.96 -3.52 -2.19
CA LEU A 222 12.27 -2.35 -1.64
C LEU A 222 10.75 -2.50 -1.66
N ILE A 223 10.16 -3.11 -2.68
CA ILE A 223 8.72 -3.38 -2.74
C ILE A 223 8.32 -4.23 -1.54
N LYS A 224 9.04 -5.32 -1.29
CA LYS A 224 8.78 -6.20 -0.15
C LYS A 224 8.99 -5.50 1.20
N PHE A 225 10.04 -4.70 1.30
CA PHE A 225 10.34 -3.91 2.49
C PHE A 225 9.23 -2.92 2.82
N VAL A 226 8.78 -2.08 1.87
CA VAL A 226 7.75 -1.07 2.14
C VAL A 226 6.39 -1.69 2.41
N ASP A 227 6.04 -2.82 1.76
CA ASP A 227 4.83 -3.57 2.06
C ASP A 227 4.85 -4.08 3.51
N THR A 228 5.95 -4.72 3.92
CA THR A 228 6.14 -5.20 5.31
C THR A 228 6.03 -4.05 6.31
N GLN A 229 6.65 -2.89 6.02
CA GLN A 229 6.56 -1.73 6.89
C GLN A 229 5.13 -1.19 6.99
N ASN A 230 4.40 -1.18 5.89
CA ASN A 230 3.00 -0.70 5.84
C ASN A 230 2.03 -1.65 6.59
N ALA A 231 2.33 -2.94 6.59
CA ALA A 231 1.56 -3.97 7.29
C ALA A 231 1.95 -4.11 8.78
N MET A 232 3.06 -3.51 9.21
CA MET A 232 3.64 -3.72 10.53
C MET A 232 2.70 -3.26 11.65
N ARG A 233 2.51 -4.13 12.65
CA ARG A 233 1.79 -3.81 13.88
C ARG A 233 2.76 -3.56 15.04
N ILE A 234 2.62 -2.40 15.65
CA ILE A 234 3.44 -1.98 16.79
C ILE A 234 2.64 -2.18 18.07
N SER A 235 3.24 -2.83 19.07
CA SER A 235 2.58 -3.02 20.36
C SER A 235 2.29 -1.70 21.06
N THR A 236 1.15 -1.63 21.72
CA THR A 236 0.68 -0.45 22.47
C THR A 236 1.70 0.02 23.52
N GLY A 237 2.42 -0.90 24.19
CA GLY A 237 3.47 -0.56 25.13
C GLY A 237 4.59 0.27 24.46
N LYS A 238 5.15 -0.21 23.34
CA LYS A 238 6.18 0.51 22.59
C LYS A 238 5.71 1.88 22.11
N LEU A 239 4.45 1.97 21.67
CA LEU A 239 3.86 3.26 21.22
C LEU A 239 3.81 4.25 22.37
N ASN A 240 3.40 3.84 23.57
CA ASN A 240 3.33 4.73 24.73
C ASN A 240 4.70 5.09 25.28
N ASP A 241 5.70 4.22 25.16
CA ASP A 241 7.11 4.55 25.48
C ASP A 241 7.62 5.67 24.55
N VAL A 242 7.35 5.54 23.24
CA VAL A 242 7.70 6.58 22.24
C VAL A 242 6.97 7.88 22.51
N LEU A 243 5.66 7.82 22.81
CA LEU A 243 4.84 8.97 23.14
C LEU A 243 5.40 9.70 24.38
N SER A 244 5.74 8.99 25.43
CA SER A 244 6.32 9.54 26.65
C SER A 244 7.67 10.21 26.37
N ALA A 245 8.55 9.56 25.61
CA ALA A 245 9.84 10.13 25.21
C ALA A 245 9.67 11.37 24.33
N ALA A 246 8.72 11.38 23.40
CA ALA A 246 8.45 12.51 22.52
C ALA A 246 7.89 13.71 23.30
N THR A 247 6.92 13.51 24.16
CA THR A 247 6.29 14.57 24.98
C THR A 247 7.23 15.15 26.02
N THR A 248 8.23 14.37 26.44
CA THR A 248 9.31 14.86 27.33
C THR A 248 10.29 15.77 26.58
N ARG A 249 10.61 15.46 25.31
CA ARG A 249 11.53 16.25 24.47
C ARG A 249 10.87 17.51 23.89
N VAL A 250 9.66 17.36 23.40
CA VAL A 250 8.90 18.44 22.74
C VAL A 250 7.54 18.52 23.40
N GLN A 251 7.29 19.65 24.06
CA GLN A 251 6.00 19.86 24.71
C GLN A 251 4.90 20.06 23.65
N PRO A 252 3.73 19.41 23.81
CA PRO A 252 2.60 19.62 22.93
C PRO A 252 2.17 21.09 22.86
N PRO A 253 1.60 21.54 21.73
CA PRO A 253 1.16 22.92 21.54
C PRO A 253 0.09 23.33 22.57
N THR A 254 0.03 24.62 22.84
CA THR A 254 -1.01 25.22 23.69
C THR A 254 -2.04 25.94 22.84
N ASP A 255 -3.32 25.69 23.11
CA ASP A 255 -4.42 26.48 22.58
C ASP A 255 -5.09 27.24 23.73
N LYS A 256 -5.24 28.56 23.59
CA LYS A 256 -5.87 29.46 24.60
C LYS A 256 -5.37 29.24 26.02
N GLY A 257 -4.06 29.04 26.18
CA GLY A 257 -3.40 28.81 27.48
C GLY A 257 -3.57 27.41 28.07
N ARG A 258 -4.28 26.51 27.39
CA ARG A 258 -4.42 25.11 27.78
C ARG A 258 -3.47 24.24 26.96
N ARG A 259 -2.65 23.43 27.63
CA ARG A 259 -1.77 22.47 26.96
C ARG A 259 -2.57 21.26 26.51
N LEU A 260 -2.30 20.78 25.29
CA LEU A 260 -2.75 19.48 24.85
C LEU A 260 -2.09 18.40 25.71
N LYS A 261 -2.86 17.54 26.34
CA LYS A 261 -2.38 16.35 27.07
C LYS A 261 -2.72 15.12 26.25
N ILE A 262 -1.70 14.39 25.85
CA ILE A 262 -1.85 13.11 25.17
C ILE A 262 -1.60 12.04 26.22
N TYR A 263 -2.64 11.27 26.55
CA TYR A 263 -2.59 10.28 27.63
C TYR A 263 -2.22 8.88 27.15
N TYR A 264 -2.53 8.58 25.91
CA TYR A 264 -2.46 7.24 25.38
C TYR A 264 -2.39 7.24 23.86
N MET A 265 -1.64 6.28 23.30
CA MET A 265 -1.54 6.05 21.86
C MET A 265 -1.70 4.55 21.57
N THR A 266 -2.49 4.22 20.58
CA THR A 266 -2.65 2.85 20.06
C THR A 266 -2.66 2.88 18.55
N GLN A 267 -2.30 1.77 17.94
CA GLN A 267 -2.43 1.60 16.49
C GLN A 267 -3.83 1.10 16.16
N ALA A 268 -4.61 1.91 15.49
CA ALA A 268 -5.99 1.60 15.09
C ALA A 268 -6.04 0.64 13.90
N SER A 269 -5.17 0.85 12.91
CA SER A 269 -5.11 0.01 11.70
C SER A 269 -3.68 -0.13 11.15
N THR A 270 -3.51 -1.12 10.28
CA THR A 270 -2.37 -1.28 9.37
C THR A 270 -2.83 -0.96 7.94
N ARG A 271 -1.88 -0.72 7.03
CA ARG A 271 -2.14 -0.48 5.60
C ARG A 271 -3.16 0.65 5.32
N PRO A 272 -2.92 1.92 5.73
CA PRO A 272 -1.69 2.44 6.32
C PRO A 272 -1.65 2.32 7.85
N PRO A 273 -0.45 2.37 8.46
CA PRO A 273 -0.30 2.47 9.90
C PRO A 273 -0.97 3.74 10.43
N THR A 274 -2.02 3.58 11.24
CA THR A 274 -2.81 4.68 11.80
C THR A 274 -2.78 4.61 13.31
N PHE A 275 -2.51 5.74 13.97
CA PHE A 275 -2.34 5.83 15.42
C PHE A 275 -3.32 6.81 16.02
#